data_1418fb89f5f9479d60f8484296ee61da
#
_entry.id   1418fb89f5f9479d60f8484296ee61da
#
_cell.length_a   1.000
_cell.length_b   1.000
_cell.length_c   1.000
_cell.angle_alpha   90.00
_cell.angle_beta   90.00
_cell.angle_gamma   90.00
#
_symmetry.space_group_name_H-M   'P 1'
#
loop_
_entity.id
_entity.type
_entity.pdbx_description
1 polymer ?
#
loop_
_entity_poly.entity_id
_entity_poly.type
_entity_poly.pdbx_seq_one_letter_code
_entity_poly.pdbx_strand_id
1 'polypeptide(L)'
;MLLMAVLLMSCNTSKEILYFQDINVNQPEVISGARDITVQPKDQISIIVSSKDPQLAALFNLTRAQQRMGIEGSVSSGGEVSGYTLDDKGNIDFPVLGTLHIAGMTKSQIAALVKQKLIDENLVKDPVVTVEFMNLYFSVLGEVKSPGKYSITKDQITLLEAISMAGDLS
;
A
#
# COMPACT_ATOMS: atom_id res chain seq x y z
N MET A 1 52.84 33.24 -14.84
CA MET A 1 52.28 32.16 -15.68
C MET A 1 52.10 30.83 -14.95
N LEU A 2 52.85 30.53 -13.91
CA LEU A 2 52.71 29.24 -13.17
C LEU A 2 51.43 29.14 -12.33
N LEU A 3 50.90 30.26 -11.81
CA LEU A 3 49.69 30.30 -10.95
C LEU A 3 48.37 30.03 -11.71
N MET A 4 48.36 30.24 -13.03
CA MET A 4 47.16 30.07 -13.87
C MET A 4 46.97 28.60 -14.34
N ALA A 5 47.99 27.76 -14.22
CA ALA A 5 47.92 26.33 -14.62
C ALA A 5 47.28 25.44 -13.55
N VAL A 6 47.16 25.90 -12.28
CA VAL A 6 46.62 25.11 -11.16
C VAL A 6 45.09 25.17 -11.10
N LEU A 7 44.45 26.10 -11.77
CA LEU A 7 42.98 26.31 -11.72
C LEU A 7 42.19 25.42 -12.69
N LEU A 8 42.82 24.55 -13.47
CA LEU A 8 42.14 23.67 -14.45
C LEU A 8 42.01 22.22 -13.99
N MET A 9 42.34 21.87 -12.77
CA MET A 9 41.98 20.56 -12.21
C MET A 9 40.52 20.57 -11.78
N SER A 10 39.63 20.59 -12.76
CA SER A 10 38.20 20.36 -12.58
C SER A 10 37.98 18.92 -12.10
N CYS A 11 37.43 18.76 -10.92
CA CYS A 11 37.04 17.50 -10.37
C CYS A 11 36.12 16.75 -11.34
N ASN A 12 36.53 15.59 -11.80
CA ASN A 12 35.73 14.68 -12.60
C ASN A 12 34.87 13.84 -11.67
N THR A 13 33.77 14.43 -11.19
CA THR A 13 32.85 13.82 -10.21
C THR A 13 31.72 13.01 -10.87
N SER A 14 31.69 12.92 -12.20
CA SER A 14 30.57 12.32 -12.94
C SER A 14 30.49 10.79 -12.87
N LYS A 15 31.49 10.11 -12.32
CA LYS A 15 31.51 8.63 -12.24
C LYS A 15 30.72 8.08 -11.04
N GLU A 16 30.52 8.88 -10.00
CA GLU A 16 29.86 8.41 -8.75
C GLU A 16 28.33 8.50 -8.78
N ILE A 17 27.76 9.12 -9.81
CA ILE A 17 26.31 9.42 -9.88
C ILE A 17 25.55 8.38 -10.73
N LEU A 18 26.23 7.51 -11.45
CA LEU A 18 25.59 6.53 -12.32
C LEU A 18 25.14 5.30 -11.52
N TYR A 19 23.86 4.98 -11.63
CA TYR A 19 23.30 3.76 -11.06
C TYR A 19 23.87 2.52 -11.76
N PHE A 20 23.97 1.42 -11.03
CA PHE A 20 24.31 0.09 -11.56
C PHE A 20 25.71 -0.06 -12.16
N GLN A 21 26.73 0.68 -11.70
CA GLN A 21 28.11 0.56 -12.21
C GLN A 21 28.75 -0.79 -11.88
N ASP A 22 28.33 -1.44 -10.79
CA ASP A 22 28.91 -2.68 -10.27
C ASP A 22 28.11 -3.93 -10.61
N ILE A 23 27.11 -3.83 -11.51
CA ILE A 23 26.33 -5.00 -11.92
C ILE A 23 27.19 -5.93 -12.78
N ASN A 24 27.42 -7.12 -12.24
CA ASN A 24 28.01 -8.20 -13.02
C ASN A 24 26.93 -8.87 -13.88
N VAL A 25 26.84 -8.47 -15.15
CA VAL A 25 25.85 -8.94 -16.13
C VAL A 25 25.83 -10.46 -16.30
N ASN A 26 26.90 -11.15 -15.89
CA ASN A 26 27.07 -12.59 -16.05
C ASN A 26 26.71 -13.40 -14.79
N GLN A 27 26.32 -12.76 -13.68
CA GLN A 27 25.82 -13.44 -12.50
C GLN A 27 24.36 -13.13 -12.32
N PRO A 28 23.44 -14.09 -12.63
CA PRO A 28 22.04 -13.93 -12.28
C PRO A 28 21.92 -13.91 -10.75
N GLU A 29 21.69 -12.75 -10.18
CA GLU A 29 21.34 -12.63 -8.78
C GLU A 29 19.92 -13.15 -8.61
N VAL A 30 19.75 -14.19 -7.80
CA VAL A 30 18.44 -14.70 -7.44
C VAL A 30 17.77 -13.64 -6.55
N ILE A 31 16.93 -12.82 -7.14
CA ILE A 31 16.03 -11.95 -6.38
C ILE A 31 15.16 -12.89 -5.54
N SER A 32 15.46 -13.02 -4.26
CA SER A 32 14.53 -13.63 -3.31
C SER A 32 13.24 -12.85 -3.46
N GLY A 33 12.17 -13.52 -3.89
CA GLY A 33 10.92 -12.92 -4.33
C GLY A 33 10.43 -11.83 -3.38
N ALA A 34 9.80 -10.81 -3.92
CA ALA A 34 9.19 -9.76 -3.14
C ALA A 34 8.38 -10.38 -2.00
N ARG A 35 8.66 -9.98 -0.77
CA ARG A 35 7.90 -10.45 0.39
C ARG A 35 6.52 -9.81 0.30
N ASP A 36 5.48 -10.64 0.39
CA ASP A 36 4.12 -10.14 0.50
C ASP A 36 4.00 -9.20 1.70
N ILE A 37 3.34 -8.08 1.50
CA ILE A 37 3.06 -7.14 2.58
C ILE A 37 2.05 -7.79 3.51
N THR A 38 2.37 -7.79 4.80
CA THR A 38 1.47 -8.24 5.87
C THR A 38 0.90 -7.06 6.63
N VAL A 39 -0.35 -7.19 7.04
CA VAL A 39 -1.07 -6.16 7.79
C VAL A 39 -0.50 -6.04 9.21
N GLN A 40 -0.29 -4.81 9.67
CA GLN A 40 0.21 -4.47 10.99
C GLN A 40 -0.86 -3.76 11.83
N PRO A 41 -0.77 -3.77 13.17
CA PRO A 41 -1.62 -2.92 14.00
C PRO A 41 -1.59 -1.46 13.54
N LYS A 42 -2.75 -0.79 13.54
CA LYS A 42 -2.99 0.58 13.04
C LYS A 42 -3.01 0.75 11.53
N ASP A 43 -2.76 -0.30 10.77
CA ASP A 43 -3.00 -0.24 9.33
C ASP A 43 -4.48 -0.09 9.02
N GLN A 44 -4.74 0.49 7.87
CA GLN A 44 -6.09 0.66 7.35
C GLN A 44 -6.24 -0.15 6.06
N ILE A 45 -7.25 -1.01 6.04
CA ILE A 45 -7.57 -1.85 4.88
C ILE A 45 -9.02 -1.68 4.48
N SER A 46 -9.34 -1.87 3.22
CA SER A 46 -10.71 -2.08 2.75
C SER A 46 -10.95 -3.56 2.52
N ILE A 47 -12.13 -4.03 2.90
CA ILE A 47 -12.60 -5.39 2.61
C ILE A 47 -13.93 -5.25 1.91
N ILE A 48 -14.00 -5.73 0.68
CA ILE A 48 -15.21 -5.68 -0.15
C ILE A 48 -15.69 -7.11 -0.38
N VAL A 49 -16.92 -7.37 0.01
CA VAL A 49 -17.59 -8.64 -0.25
C VAL A 49 -18.56 -8.46 -1.41
N SER A 50 -18.41 -9.28 -2.43
CA SER A 50 -19.32 -9.36 -3.57
C SER A 50 -19.96 -10.74 -3.62
N SER A 51 -21.23 -10.81 -3.98
CA SER A 51 -21.96 -12.06 -4.18
C SER A 51 -22.97 -11.92 -5.32
N LYS A 52 -23.57 -13.05 -5.72
CA LYS A 52 -24.66 -13.03 -6.71
C LYS A 52 -25.89 -12.30 -6.20
N ASP A 53 -26.06 -12.19 -4.88
CA ASP A 53 -27.11 -11.40 -4.24
C ASP A 53 -26.52 -10.08 -3.74
N PRO A 54 -26.78 -8.93 -4.42
CA PRO A 54 -26.24 -7.64 -4.03
C PRO A 54 -26.78 -7.13 -2.69
N GLN A 55 -27.97 -7.54 -2.27
CA GLN A 55 -28.55 -7.12 -1.01
C GLN A 55 -27.84 -7.76 0.17
N LEU A 56 -27.50 -9.05 0.06
CA LEU A 56 -26.67 -9.72 1.05
C LEU A 56 -25.26 -9.13 1.09
N ALA A 57 -24.65 -8.89 -0.07
CA ALA A 57 -23.32 -8.30 -0.13
C ALA A 57 -23.26 -6.92 0.56
N ALA A 58 -24.31 -6.11 0.44
CA ALA A 58 -24.37 -4.78 1.05
C ALA A 58 -24.29 -4.81 2.58
N LEU A 59 -24.72 -5.91 3.23
CA LEU A 59 -24.67 -6.06 4.70
C LEU A 59 -23.23 -6.13 5.24
N PHE A 60 -22.28 -6.57 4.40
CA PHE A 60 -20.87 -6.74 4.79
C PHE A 60 -19.99 -5.58 4.37
N ASN A 61 -20.49 -4.70 3.49
CA ASN A 61 -19.73 -3.59 2.97
C ASN A 61 -20.05 -2.32 3.77
N LEU A 62 -19.10 -1.88 4.60
CA LEU A 62 -19.22 -0.61 5.30
C LEU A 62 -19.17 0.54 4.29
N THR A 63 -20.30 1.23 4.11
CA THR A 63 -20.36 2.50 3.42
C THR A 63 -20.22 3.61 4.46
N ARG A 64 -19.23 4.47 4.35
CA ARG A 64 -19.22 5.73 5.08
C ARG A 64 -20.36 6.57 4.52
N ALA A 65 -21.51 6.56 5.18
CA ALA A 65 -22.40 7.70 5.10
C ALA A 65 -21.57 8.88 5.65
N GLN A 66 -21.15 9.79 4.80
CA GLN A 66 -20.58 11.08 5.23
C GLN A 66 -21.73 11.84 5.88
N GLN A 67 -21.95 11.57 7.15
CA GLN A 67 -22.79 12.42 7.99
C GLN A 67 -21.96 13.66 8.34
N ARG A 68 -21.72 14.50 7.33
CA ARG A 68 -21.38 15.90 7.57
C ARG A 68 -22.65 16.55 8.09
N MET A 69 -22.75 16.67 9.39
CA MET A 69 -23.67 17.61 10.00
C MET A 69 -23.44 18.99 9.37
N GLY A 70 -24.43 19.48 8.62
CA GLY A 70 -24.60 20.91 8.38
C GLY A 70 -24.09 21.51 7.08
N ILE A 71 -23.84 20.76 6.00
CA ILE A 71 -23.66 21.36 4.68
C ILE A 71 -24.58 20.65 3.68
N GLU A 72 -25.65 21.30 3.28
CA GLU A 72 -26.45 20.94 2.10
C GLU A 72 -25.57 21.09 0.86
N GLY A 73 -25.26 19.97 0.20
CA GLY A 73 -24.49 19.99 -1.04
C GLY A 73 -24.20 18.60 -1.55
N SER A 74 -24.97 18.21 -2.56
CA SER A 74 -24.78 17.11 -3.52
C SER A 74 -24.35 15.76 -2.93
N VAL A 75 -25.31 14.84 -2.94
CA VAL A 75 -25.11 13.40 -2.83
C VAL A 75 -24.37 12.93 -4.06
N SER A 76 -23.06 12.85 -3.98
CA SER A 76 -22.25 12.11 -4.97
C SER A 76 -22.56 10.63 -4.77
N SER A 77 -23.10 10.00 -5.82
CA SER A 77 -23.52 8.58 -5.84
C SER A 77 -22.34 7.60 -5.91
N GLY A 78 -21.25 7.89 -5.23
CA GLY A 78 -20.09 7.01 -5.06
C GLY A 78 -19.84 6.86 -3.57
N GLY A 79 -20.49 5.89 -2.93
CA GLY A 79 -20.17 5.56 -1.55
C GLY A 79 -18.72 5.19 -1.42
N GLU A 80 -17.91 6.05 -0.80
CA GLU A 80 -16.53 5.76 -0.47
C GLU A 80 -16.51 4.56 0.48
N VAL A 81 -15.85 3.48 0.09
CA VAL A 81 -15.74 2.27 0.90
C VAL A 81 -15.05 2.63 2.21
N SER A 82 -15.70 2.39 3.32
CA SER A 82 -15.11 2.60 4.65
C SER A 82 -14.03 1.56 4.90
N GLY A 83 -12.82 2.01 5.22
CA GLY A 83 -11.75 1.11 5.63
C GLY A 83 -11.92 0.64 7.08
N TYR A 84 -11.37 -0.54 7.36
CA TYR A 84 -11.18 -1.08 8.70
C TYR A 84 -9.81 -0.66 9.20
N THR A 85 -9.75 -0.09 10.41
CA THR A 85 -8.47 0.20 11.08
C THR A 85 -8.21 -0.90 12.10
N LEU A 86 -7.03 -1.51 12.05
CA LEU A 86 -6.65 -2.52 13.02
C LEU A 86 -6.41 -1.88 14.39
N ASP A 87 -6.91 -2.54 15.41
CA ASP A 87 -6.61 -2.18 16.80
C ASP A 87 -5.13 -2.51 17.18
N ASP A 88 -4.73 -2.13 18.40
CA ASP A 88 -3.36 -2.39 18.90
C ASP A 88 -3.06 -3.90 19.04
N LYS A 89 -4.07 -4.76 19.04
CA LYS A 89 -3.95 -6.22 19.10
C LYS A 89 -4.01 -6.87 17.72
N GLY A 90 -4.20 -6.09 16.66
CA GLY A 90 -4.29 -6.57 15.29
C GLY A 90 -5.65 -7.14 14.90
N ASN A 91 -6.71 -6.69 15.55
CA ASN A 91 -8.08 -7.12 15.25
C ASN A 91 -8.82 -6.02 14.48
N ILE A 92 -9.86 -6.45 13.77
CA ILE A 92 -10.90 -5.59 13.18
C ILE A 92 -12.27 -6.09 13.64
N ASP A 93 -13.25 -5.20 13.70
CA ASP A 93 -14.66 -5.56 13.89
C ASP A 93 -15.33 -5.62 12.51
N PHE A 94 -15.60 -6.83 12.06
CA PHE A 94 -16.24 -7.08 10.76
C PHE A 94 -17.74 -7.29 10.93
N PRO A 95 -18.60 -6.65 10.11
CA PRO A 95 -20.05 -6.78 10.22
C PRO A 95 -20.50 -8.25 10.22
N VAL A 96 -21.39 -8.61 11.10
CA VAL A 96 -21.96 -9.94 11.30
C VAL A 96 -20.96 -10.98 11.83
N LEU A 97 -19.71 -11.01 11.33
CA LEU A 97 -18.69 -11.98 11.77
C LEU A 97 -18.00 -11.59 13.09
N GLY A 98 -18.23 -10.35 13.57
CA GLY A 98 -17.60 -9.87 14.80
C GLY A 98 -16.10 -9.59 14.67
N THR A 99 -15.39 -9.77 15.77
CA THR A 99 -13.95 -9.46 15.85
C THR A 99 -13.11 -10.52 15.14
N LEU A 100 -12.27 -10.07 14.20
CA LEU A 100 -11.34 -10.93 13.44
C LEU A 100 -9.90 -10.49 13.71
N HIS A 101 -9.04 -11.45 14.10
CA HIS A 101 -7.61 -11.21 14.21
C HIS A 101 -6.93 -11.43 12.87
N ILE A 102 -6.30 -10.37 12.33
CA ILE A 102 -5.70 -10.39 10.98
C ILE A 102 -4.27 -9.86 10.94
N ALA A 103 -3.70 -9.42 12.05
CA ALA A 103 -2.31 -8.97 12.08
C ALA A 103 -1.35 -10.05 11.59
N GLY A 104 -0.36 -9.65 10.81
CA GLY A 104 0.62 -10.58 10.22
C GLY A 104 0.12 -11.35 9.00
N MET A 105 -1.15 -11.21 8.61
CA MET A 105 -1.71 -11.85 7.42
C MET A 105 -1.48 -11.01 6.17
N THR A 106 -1.34 -11.67 5.02
CA THR A 106 -1.37 -11.04 3.70
C THR A 106 -2.80 -10.75 3.26
N LYS A 107 -2.99 -9.89 2.25
CA LYS A 107 -4.31 -9.64 1.65
C LYS A 107 -5.04 -10.93 1.26
N SER A 108 -4.32 -11.84 0.63
CA SER A 108 -4.86 -13.14 0.18
C SER A 108 -5.32 -14.02 1.35
N GLN A 109 -4.56 -14.02 2.45
CA GLN A 109 -4.92 -14.78 3.66
C GLN A 109 -6.16 -14.19 4.34
N ILE A 110 -6.25 -12.86 4.42
CA ILE A 110 -7.42 -12.18 4.97
C ILE A 110 -8.66 -12.46 4.12
N ALA A 111 -8.53 -12.36 2.79
CA ALA A 111 -9.63 -12.66 1.87
C ALA A 111 -10.12 -14.10 2.03
N ALA A 112 -9.21 -15.06 2.15
CA ALA A 112 -9.53 -16.47 2.37
C ALA A 112 -10.23 -16.68 3.73
N LEU A 113 -9.73 -16.06 4.80
CA LEU A 113 -10.32 -16.14 6.14
C LEU A 113 -11.76 -15.63 6.17
N VAL A 114 -11.98 -14.42 5.62
CA VAL A 114 -13.33 -13.82 5.56
C VAL A 114 -14.27 -14.66 4.70
N LYS A 115 -13.80 -15.09 3.53
CA LYS A 115 -14.56 -15.97 2.64
C LYS A 115 -15.00 -17.25 3.34
N GLN A 116 -14.07 -17.92 4.01
CA GLN A 116 -14.35 -19.19 4.70
C GLN A 116 -15.39 -18.98 5.79
N LYS A 117 -15.25 -17.95 6.62
CA LYS A 117 -16.22 -17.64 7.69
C LYS A 117 -17.62 -17.35 7.15
N LEU A 118 -17.73 -16.58 6.05
CA LEU A 118 -19.01 -16.29 5.41
C LEU A 118 -19.73 -17.55 4.91
N ILE A 119 -18.96 -18.54 4.43
CA ILE A 119 -19.49 -19.84 3.99
C ILE A 119 -19.87 -20.71 5.18
N ASP A 120 -18.98 -20.84 6.17
CA ASP A 120 -19.20 -21.72 7.35
C ASP A 120 -20.43 -21.29 8.17
N GLU A 121 -20.68 -19.99 8.27
CA GLU A 121 -21.86 -19.44 8.94
C GLU A 121 -23.10 -19.40 8.03
N ASN A 122 -23.04 -19.95 6.81
CA ASN A 122 -24.11 -19.95 5.81
C ASN A 122 -24.68 -18.56 5.48
N LEU A 123 -23.86 -17.51 5.62
CA LEU A 123 -24.27 -16.13 5.35
C LEU A 123 -24.29 -15.80 3.86
N VAL A 124 -23.30 -16.32 3.12
CA VAL A 124 -23.18 -16.13 1.67
C VAL A 124 -22.69 -17.43 1.01
N LYS A 125 -23.37 -17.90 -0.05
CA LYS A 125 -23.01 -19.16 -0.71
C LYS A 125 -21.72 -19.06 -1.53
N ASP A 126 -21.59 -17.99 -2.32
CA ASP A 126 -20.47 -17.79 -3.26
C ASP A 126 -19.83 -16.40 -3.05
N PRO A 127 -19.19 -16.11 -1.90
CA PRO A 127 -18.60 -14.82 -1.67
C PRO A 127 -17.28 -14.65 -2.45
N VAL A 128 -17.14 -13.49 -3.09
CA VAL A 128 -15.88 -12.97 -3.61
C VAL A 128 -15.41 -11.88 -2.66
N VAL A 129 -14.26 -12.05 -2.04
CA VAL A 129 -13.71 -11.11 -1.07
C VAL A 129 -12.47 -10.46 -1.66
N THR A 130 -12.46 -9.15 -1.74
CA THR A 130 -11.31 -8.34 -2.17
C THR A 130 -10.81 -7.53 -0.99
N VAL A 131 -9.49 -7.56 -0.76
CA VAL A 131 -8.82 -6.84 0.32
C VAL A 131 -7.76 -5.92 -0.27
N GLU A 132 -7.78 -4.63 0.11
CA GLU A 132 -6.80 -3.64 -0.34
C GLU A 132 -6.30 -2.81 0.84
N PHE A 133 -5.02 -2.46 0.81
CA PHE A 133 -4.47 -1.48 1.74
C PHE A 133 -4.92 -0.07 1.35
N MET A 134 -5.29 0.74 2.34
CA MET A 134 -5.75 2.12 2.10
C MET A 134 -4.68 3.18 2.39
N ASN A 135 -3.65 2.84 3.13
CA ASN A 135 -2.66 3.80 3.64
C ASN A 135 -1.20 3.35 3.45
N LEU A 136 -0.91 2.67 2.34
CA LEU A 136 0.48 2.35 2.02
C LEU A 136 1.27 3.61 1.67
N TYR A 137 2.42 3.76 2.29
CA TYR A 137 3.36 4.84 2.01
C TYR A 137 4.80 4.40 2.25
N PHE A 138 5.73 5.12 1.65
CA PHE A 138 7.15 5.02 1.94
C PHE A 138 7.72 6.41 2.18
N SER A 139 8.89 6.47 2.82
CA SER A 139 9.60 7.72 3.08
C SER A 139 10.95 7.69 2.39
N VAL A 140 11.25 8.76 1.68
CA VAL A 140 12.58 8.98 1.08
C VAL A 140 13.29 10.06 1.88
N LEU A 141 14.48 9.75 2.36
CA LEU A 141 15.32 10.65 3.15
C LEU A 141 16.73 10.67 2.54
N GLY A 142 17.45 11.75 2.74
CA GLY A 142 18.82 11.92 2.27
C GLY A 142 18.93 12.84 1.06
N GLU A 143 19.98 12.65 0.26
CA GLU A 143 20.36 13.48 -0.88
C GLU A 143 19.47 13.23 -2.11
N VAL A 144 18.20 13.66 -2.01
CA VAL A 144 17.22 13.65 -3.10
C VAL A 144 16.58 15.03 -3.21
N LYS A 145 16.10 15.41 -4.39
CA LYS A 145 15.52 16.75 -4.62
C LYS A 145 14.31 17.05 -3.74
N SER A 146 13.50 16.05 -3.43
CA SER A 146 12.26 16.22 -2.66
C SER A 146 12.16 15.11 -1.60
N PRO A 147 12.91 15.19 -0.49
CA PRO A 147 12.75 14.23 0.60
C PRO A 147 11.36 14.36 1.21
N GLY A 148 10.72 13.23 1.54
CA GLY A 148 9.37 13.26 2.06
C GLY A 148 8.67 11.90 2.12
N LYS A 149 7.38 11.95 2.45
CA LYS A 149 6.49 10.79 2.52
C LYS A 149 5.66 10.72 1.23
N TYR A 150 5.66 9.57 0.58
CA TYR A 150 4.96 9.31 -0.67
C TYR A 150 3.96 8.18 -0.49
N SER A 151 2.73 8.36 -0.96
CA SER A 151 1.73 7.29 -0.99
C SER A 151 1.93 6.42 -2.22
N ILE A 152 1.68 5.13 -2.06
CA ILE A 152 1.69 4.17 -3.16
C ILE A 152 0.32 3.53 -3.30
N THR A 153 -0.11 3.36 -4.56
CA THR A 153 -1.39 2.72 -4.92
C THR A 153 -1.20 1.27 -5.38
N LYS A 154 0.05 0.84 -5.46
CA LYS A 154 0.45 -0.52 -5.86
C LYS A 154 0.92 -1.31 -4.64
N ASP A 155 0.87 -2.63 -4.73
CA ASP A 155 1.36 -3.51 -3.66
C ASP A 155 2.90 -3.57 -3.58
N GLN A 156 3.58 -3.11 -4.61
CA GLN A 156 5.04 -3.13 -4.70
C GLN A 156 5.55 -1.86 -5.36
N ILE A 157 6.71 -1.41 -4.91
CA ILE A 157 7.45 -0.30 -5.50
C ILE A 157 8.93 -0.69 -5.55
N THR A 158 9.59 -0.36 -6.64
CA THR A 158 11.04 -0.55 -6.77
C THR A 158 11.80 0.61 -6.12
N LEU A 159 13.05 0.36 -5.72
CA LEU A 159 13.91 1.42 -5.20
C LEU A 159 14.08 2.58 -6.20
N LEU A 160 14.22 2.26 -7.48
CA LEU A 160 14.35 3.29 -8.53
C LEU A 160 13.07 4.11 -8.70
N GLU A 161 11.90 3.47 -8.64
CA GLU A 161 10.61 4.18 -8.63
C GLU A 161 10.52 5.14 -7.44
N ALA A 162 10.92 4.68 -6.25
CA ALA A 162 10.90 5.51 -5.05
C ALA A 162 11.83 6.74 -5.18
N ILE A 163 13.04 6.55 -5.68
CA ILE A 163 14.00 7.65 -5.92
C ILE A 163 13.46 8.60 -7.00
N SER A 164 12.91 8.06 -8.10
CA SER A 164 12.30 8.86 -9.17
C SER A 164 11.15 9.72 -8.67
N MET A 165 10.30 9.19 -7.79
CA MET A 165 9.21 9.97 -7.17
C MET A 165 9.75 11.10 -6.28
N ALA A 166 10.92 10.93 -5.68
CA ALA A 166 11.61 11.96 -4.91
C ALA A 166 12.39 12.96 -5.77
N GLY A 167 12.31 12.86 -7.10
CA GLY A 167 12.90 13.80 -8.05
C GLY A 167 14.37 13.54 -8.36
N ASP A 168 14.83 12.30 -8.16
CA ASP A 168 16.22 11.85 -8.36
C ASP A 168 17.18 12.32 -7.26
N LEU A 169 18.41 11.80 -7.29
CA LEU A 169 19.49 12.24 -6.40
C LEU A 169 19.89 13.68 -6.69
N SER A 170 20.31 14.43 -5.68
CA SER A 170 20.69 15.84 -5.77
C SER A 170 22.21 16.01 -6.02
#